data_db795146ee8609b636aa01a2df719717
#
_entry.id   db795146ee8609b636aa01a2df719717
#
_cell.length_a   1.000
_cell.length_b   1.000
_cell.length_c   1.000
_cell.angle_alpha   90.00
_cell.angle_beta   90.00
_cell.angle_gamma   90.00
#
_symmetry.space_group_name_H-M   'P 1'
#
loop_
_entity.id
_entity.type
_entity.pdbx_description
1 polymer ?
#
loop_
_entity_poly.entity_id
_entity_poly.type
_entity_poly.pdbx_seq_one_letter_code
_entity_poly.pdbx_strand_id
1 'polypeptide(L)'
;MNILDQFRYSRDDPSQLNIKLKQDPYEKVGTSKNQNINNLLSTSVKVSKEIFPGISVAIDNVFNRLKIKNSFSFFVTANHLEVQATCSAMPLGDTAEIILTSKLIELLNIEELESIIAHEIAHFYYQHSLYPPISEAKTRIEKLNLLNFSRAAEISADRIGFIGSNDLEASLRAMLKITSGLSDKHLKFNFSSYLDQLRELKEVKGNKDLMYSTHPNFLNRMQALIWFSMSKEYNDQYNTGKKGVYDLKTIDQKIDESIKNVIGDEVDYSNKEIVSKTLMWGSIYIFLSDKKFSKKEQEIFKKNFGDKNTKSILSLIKISSAKSIQVKIDNILEEASKLLNKDKEKIINELSKLLKVVDGDQKVAN
;
A
#
# COMPACT_ATOMS: atom_id res chain seq x y z
N MET A 1 22.90 -2.66 -1.91
CA MET A 1 21.54 -2.07 -1.77
C MET A 1 21.37 -1.09 -2.90
N ASN A 2 20.34 -1.23 -3.71
CA ASN A 2 20.10 -0.26 -4.78
C ASN A 2 19.68 1.06 -4.15
N ILE A 3 20.12 2.17 -4.72
CA ILE A 3 19.83 3.50 -4.22
C ILE A 3 18.32 3.77 -4.09
N LEU A 4 17.52 3.12 -4.94
CA LEU A 4 16.07 3.27 -4.93
C LEU A 4 15.43 2.64 -3.70
N ASP A 5 16.01 1.55 -3.14
CA ASP A 5 15.45 0.86 -1.97
C ASP A 5 15.39 1.75 -0.73
N GLN A 6 16.34 2.68 -0.58
CA GLN A 6 16.36 3.60 0.57
C GLN A 6 15.20 4.61 0.56
N PHE A 7 14.63 4.88 -0.62
CA PHE A 7 13.54 5.86 -0.80
C PHE A 7 12.15 5.22 -0.84
N ARG A 8 12.08 3.88 -0.73
CA ARG A 8 10.81 3.18 -0.64
C ARG A 8 10.04 3.64 0.59
N TYR A 9 8.75 3.89 0.43
CA TYR A 9 7.90 4.26 1.56
C TYR A 9 7.79 3.10 2.55
N SER A 10 7.94 3.36 3.84
CA SER A 10 8.04 2.32 4.86
C SER A 10 6.81 1.41 4.97
N ARG A 11 5.65 1.85 4.49
CA ARG A 11 4.43 1.02 4.43
C ARG A 11 4.34 0.16 3.18
N ASP A 12 5.16 0.42 2.18
CA ASP A 12 5.27 -0.37 0.97
C ASP A 12 6.24 -1.54 1.19
N ASP A 13 5.91 -2.42 2.14
CA ASP A 13 6.70 -3.58 2.52
C ASP A 13 5.84 -4.85 2.47
N PRO A 14 5.96 -5.68 1.40
CA PRO A 14 5.17 -6.89 1.24
C PRO A 14 5.41 -7.93 2.35
N SER A 15 6.53 -7.86 3.08
CA SER A 15 6.79 -8.76 4.20
C SER A 15 5.80 -8.56 5.36
N GLN A 16 5.16 -7.40 5.43
CA GLN A 16 4.11 -7.11 6.39
C GLN A 16 2.78 -7.82 6.09
N LEU A 17 2.60 -8.29 4.85
CA LEU A 17 1.43 -9.08 4.48
C LEU A 17 1.72 -10.57 4.61
N ASN A 18 0.79 -11.30 5.22
CA ASN A 18 0.78 -12.76 5.15
C ASN A 18 0.03 -13.24 3.89
N ILE A 19 0.27 -12.59 2.76
CA ILE A 19 -0.35 -12.88 1.49
C ILE A 19 0.73 -13.43 0.57
N LYS A 20 0.46 -14.54 -0.09
CA LYS A 20 1.32 -15.06 -1.15
C LYS A 20 1.32 -14.05 -2.29
N LEU A 21 2.47 -13.47 -2.58
CA LEU A 21 2.66 -12.71 -3.80
C LEU A 21 2.42 -13.62 -5.00
N LYS A 22 1.87 -13.09 -6.07
CA LYS A 22 1.70 -13.83 -7.31
C LYS A 22 3.05 -14.25 -7.86
N GLN A 23 3.14 -15.47 -8.32
CA GLN A 23 4.34 -15.95 -9.01
C GLN A 23 4.38 -15.49 -10.47
N ASP A 24 3.22 -15.32 -11.10
CA ASP A 24 3.08 -14.83 -12.46
C ASP A 24 1.79 -13.99 -12.60
N PRO A 25 1.88 -12.70 -12.89
CA PRO A 25 0.71 -11.84 -13.09
C PRO A 25 -0.10 -12.23 -14.35
N TYR A 26 0.50 -12.95 -15.31
CA TYR A 26 -0.17 -13.37 -16.54
C TYR A 26 -0.86 -14.74 -16.44
N GLU A 27 -0.55 -15.55 -15.42
CA GLU A 27 -1.09 -16.90 -15.27
C GLU A 27 -2.64 -16.95 -15.25
N LYS A 28 -3.28 -15.89 -14.77
CA LYS A 28 -4.75 -15.79 -14.71
C LYS A 28 -5.41 -15.29 -16.00
N VAL A 29 -4.67 -14.66 -16.90
CA VAL A 29 -5.22 -14.06 -18.13
C VAL A 29 -5.15 -15.06 -19.28
N GLY A 30 -4.51 -16.23 -19.09
CA GLY A 30 -4.35 -17.25 -20.13
C GLY A 30 -3.49 -16.77 -21.31
N THR A 31 -2.78 -15.66 -21.16
CA THR A 31 -1.89 -15.09 -22.17
C THR A 31 -0.42 -15.31 -21.76
N SER A 32 0.38 -15.76 -22.72
CA SER A 32 1.83 -15.82 -22.53
C SER A 32 2.44 -14.43 -22.74
N LYS A 33 3.65 -14.18 -22.19
CA LYS A 33 4.46 -12.96 -22.47
C LYS A 33 4.53 -12.65 -23.97
N ASN A 34 4.76 -13.67 -24.79
CA ASN A 34 4.86 -13.52 -26.24
C ASN A 34 3.54 -13.07 -26.86
N GLN A 35 2.38 -13.55 -26.36
CA GLN A 35 1.07 -13.11 -26.83
C GLN A 35 0.81 -11.65 -26.47
N ASN A 36 1.21 -11.20 -25.28
CA ASN A 36 1.05 -9.81 -24.86
C ASN A 36 1.91 -8.88 -25.74
N ILE A 37 3.17 -9.21 -25.98
CA ILE A 37 4.06 -8.42 -26.87
C ILE A 37 3.51 -8.39 -28.31
N ASN A 38 3.08 -9.53 -28.85
CA ASN A 38 2.49 -9.60 -30.19
C ASN A 38 1.22 -8.76 -30.29
N ASN A 39 0.38 -8.76 -29.27
CA ASN A 39 -0.80 -7.90 -29.22
C ASN A 39 -0.39 -6.41 -29.21
N LEU A 40 0.55 -6.01 -28.37
CA LEU A 40 1.06 -4.63 -28.33
C LEU A 40 1.65 -4.20 -29.67
N LEU A 41 2.44 -5.04 -30.31
CA LEU A 41 3.03 -4.76 -31.62
C LEU A 41 1.97 -4.61 -32.73
N SER A 42 0.81 -5.25 -32.59
CA SER A 42 -0.27 -5.17 -33.58
C SER A 42 -1.27 -4.03 -33.32
N THR A 43 -1.38 -3.57 -32.07
CA THR A 43 -2.43 -2.59 -31.67
C THR A 43 -1.86 -1.25 -31.17
N SER A 44 -0.54 -1.14 -31.02
CA SER A 44 0.13 0.04 -30.47
C SER A 44 1.39 0.34 -31.28
N VAL A 45 1.93 1.54 -31.13
CA VAL A 45 3.16 1.95 -31.80
C VAL A 45 4.32 1.86 -30.81
N LYS A 46 5.34 1.03 -31.12
CA LYS A 46 6.55 0.95 -30.29
C LYS A 46 7.35 2.24 -30.39
N VAL A 47 7.79 2.74 -29.24
CA VAL A 47 8.59 3.96 -29.18
C VAL A 47 9.98 3.73 -29.75
N SER A 48 10.37 4.60 -30.68
CA SER A 48 11.72 4.70 -31.22
C SER A 48 12.09 6.17 -31.43
N LYS A 49 13.38 6.45 -31.59
CA LYS A 49 13.88 7.83 -31.81
C LYS A 49 13.37 8.41 -33.13
N GLU A 50 13.12 7.56 -34.14
CA GLU A 50 12.64 7.95 -35.45
C GLU A 50 11.16 8.34 -35.47
N ILE A 51 10.36 7.70 -34.60
CA ILE A 51 8.91 7.92 -34.54
C ILE A 51 8.55 8.90 -33.43
N PHE A 52 9.14 8.76 -32.25
CA PHE A 52 8.83 9.55 -31.05
C PHE A 52 10.10 10.15 -30.45
N PRO A 53 10.78 11.11 -31.11
CA PRO A 53 12.05 11.64 -30.64
C PRO A 53 11.96 12.26 -29.24
N GLY A 54 10.88 13.01 -28.93
CA GLY A 54 10.69 13.63 -27.61
C GLY A 54 10.50 12.61 -26.49
N ILE A 55 9.71 11.57 -26.71
CA ILE A 55 9.51 10.49 -25.72
C ILE A 55 10.81 9.72 -25.49
N SER A 56 11.57 9.47 -26.58
CA SER A 56 12.87 8.80 -26.47
C SER A 56 13.87 9.60 -25.64
N VAL A 57 13.89 10.92 -25.76
CA VAL A 57 14.71 11.80 -24.91
C VAL A 57 14.28 11.69 -23.44
N ALA A 58 12.99 11.73 -23.14
CA ALA A 58 12.49 11.56 -21.77
C ALA A 58 12.92 10.21 -21.18
N ILE A 59 12.82 9.12 -21.95
CA ILE A 59 13.26 7.79 -21.53
C ILE A 59 14.78 7.78 -21.24
N ASP A 60 15.59 8.27 -22.15
CA ASP A 60 17.05 8.32 -22.00
C ASP A 60 17.45 9.14 -20.75
N ASN A 61 16.78 10.27 -20.49
CA ASN A 61 17.03 11.10 -19.32
C ASN A 61 16.72 10.34 -18.01
N VAL A 62 15.56 9.69 -17.93
CA VAL A 62 15.16 8.89 -16.76
C VAL A 62 16.13 7.73 -16.54
N PHE A 63 16.50 6.99 -17.58
CA PHE A 63 17.44 5.87 -17.49
C PHE A 63 18.80 6.31 -16.96
N ASN A 64 19.30 7.43 -17.45
CA ASN A 64 20.58 7.98 -17.00
C ASN A 64 20.52 8.40 -15.52
N ARG A 65 19.46 9.08 -15.08
CA ARG A 65 19.31 9.55 -13.69
C ARG A 65 19.12 8.40 -12.72
N LEU A 66 18.28 7.43 -13.06
CA LEU A 66 18.00 6.26 -12.22
C LEU A 66 19.03 5.14 -12.37
N LYS A 67 19.99 5.28 -13.30
CA LYS A 67 21.01 4.26 -13.63
C LYS A 67 20.41 2.89 -13.97
N ILE A 68 19.34 2.92 -14.76
CA ILE A 68 18.58 1.73 -15.15
C ILE A 68 19.44 0.85 -16.09
N LYS A 69 19.50 -0.45 -15.77
CA LYS A 69 20.20 -1.46 -16.58
C LYS A 69 19.24 -2.46 -17.23
N ASN A 70 18.00 -2.49 -16.74
CA ASN A 70 16.96 -3.40 -17.24
C ASN A 70 16.50 -2.97 -18.64
N SER A 71 15.98 -3.93 -19.39
CA SER A 71 15.42 -3.67 -20.71
C SER A 71 13.94 -3.36 -20.63
N PHE A 72 13.54 -2.19 -21.12
CA PHE A 72 12.14 -1.78 -21.21
C PHE A 72 11.74 -1.60 -22.67
N SER A 73 10.51 -2.00 -22.99
CA SER A 73 9.86 -1.67 -24.25
C SER A 73 8.74 -0.68 -23.99
N PHE A 74 8.74 0.45 -24.68
CA PHE A 74 7.72 1.48 -24.55
C PHE A 74 6.77 1.44 -25.74
N PHE A 75 5.48 1.59 -25.49
CA PHE A 75 4.44 1.58 -26.50
C PHE A 75 3.50 2.78 -26.30
N VAL A 76 3.04 3.36 -27.40
CA VAL A 76 1.98 4.37 -27.42
C VAL A 76 0.71 3.73 -27.96
N THR A 77 -0.37 3.80 -27.19
CA THR A 77 -1.68 3.30 -27.61
C THR A 77 -2.68 4.45 -27.80
N ALA A 78 -3.54 4.31 -28.79
CA ALA A 78 -4.61 5.28 -29.02
C ALA A 78 -5.67 5.15 -27.93
N ASN A 79 -5.70 6.11 -27.01
CA ASN A 79 -6.78 6.28 -26.05
C ASN A 79 -6.96 7.77 -25.78
N HIS A 80 -8.07 8.31 -26.24
CA HIS A 80 -8.39 9.74 -26.14
C HIS A 80 -9.21 10.09 -24.88
N LEU A 81 -9.64 9.08 -24.13
CA LEU A 81 -10.47 9.24 -22.94
C LEU A 81 -9.66 9.12 -21.65
N GLU A 82 -8.62 8.30 -21.65
CA GLU A 82 -7.84 7.99 -20.44
C GLU A 82 -6.46 8.63 -20.48
N VAL A 83 -6.13 9.34 -19.43
CA VAL A 83 -4.79 9.88 -19.18
C VAL A 83 -4.06 8.86 -18.29
N GLN A 84 -3.40 7.90 -18.92
CA GLN A 84 -2.84 6.76 -18.19
C GLN A 84 -1.48 6.33 -18.74
N ALA A 85 -0.62 5.88 -17.83
CA ALA A 85 0.52 5.01 -18.10
C ALA A 85 0.35 3.70 -17.33
N THR A 86 0.92 2.61 -17.82
CA THR A 86 0.89 1.32 -17.13
C THR A 86 2.18 0.57 -17.37
N CYS A 87 2.69 -0.08 -16.34
CA CYS A 87 3.84 -0.98 -16.41
C CYS A 87 3.36 -2.43 -16.33
N SER A 88 3.75 -3.23 -17.31
CA SER A 88 3.52 -4.66 -17.38
C SER A 88 4.85 -5.39 -17.26
N ALA A 89 5.03 -6.15 -16.19
CA ALA A 89 6.30 -6.82 -15.90
C ALA A 89 6.10 -8.27 -15.50
N MET A 90 7.04 -9.13 -15.91
CA MET A 90 7.12 -10.49 -15.36
C MET A 90 7.78 -10.47 -13.98
N PRO A 91 7.34 -11.31 -13.05
CA PRO A 91 8.03 -11.49 -11.78
C PRO A 91 9.48 -11.88 -12.02
N LEU A 92 10.41 -11.23 -11.31
CA LEU A 92 11.85 -11.53 -11.42
C LEU A 92 12.41 -11.43 -12.84
N GLY A 93 11.69 -10.81 -13.78
CA GLY A 93 12.14 -10.59 -15.15
C GLY A 93 13.04 -9.35 -15.26
N ASP A 94 13.99 -9.38 -16.19
CA ASP A 94 14.84 -8.23 -16.52
C ASP A 94 14.17 -7.27 -17.52
N THR A 95 12.94 -7.57 -17.94
CA THR A 95 12.23 -6.82 -18.99
C THR A 95 10.82 -6.45 -18.58
N ALA A 96 10.37 -5.28 -18.98
CA ALA A 96 8.99 -4.83 -18.82
C ALA A 96 8.49 -4.04 -20.03
N GLU A 97 7.19 -4.01 -20.20
CA GLU A 97 6.50 -3.17 -21.16
C GLU A 97 5.84 -1.99 -20.45
N ILE A 98 6.12 -0.76 -20.91
CA ILE A 98 5.46 0.45 -20.44
C ILE A 98 4.59 0.98 -21.58
N ILE A 99 3.30 1.15 -21.28
CA ILE A 99 2.29 1.59 -22.23
C ILE A 99 1.86 3.00 -21.84
N LEU A 100 1.95 3.93 -22.77
CA LEU A 100 1.53 5.32 -22.61
C LEU A 100 0.32 5.58 -23.51
N THR A 101 -0.74 6.18 -22.97
CA THR A 101 -1.90 6.60 -23.78
C THR A 101 -1.57 7.86 -24.57
N SER A 102 -2.12 8.01 -25.77
CA SER A 102 -1.96 9.21 -26.60
C SER A 102 -2.41 10.46 -25.84
N LYS A 103 -3.49 10.36 -25.06
CA LYS A 103 -4.00 11.46 -24.25
C LYS A 103 -3.01 11.93 -23.18
N LEU A 104 -2.28 11.02 -22.55
CA LEU A 104 -1.23 11.35 -21.60
C LEU A 104 -0.11 12.15 -22.27
N ILE A 105 0.33 11.71 -23.46
CA ILE A 105 1.42 12.35 -24.20
C ILE A 105 1.02 13.76 -24.68
N GLU A 106 -0.23 13.95 -25.13
CA GLU A 106 -0.73 15.26 -25.52
C GLU A 106 -0.84 16.25 -24.36
N LEU A 107 -1.03 15.71 -23.14
CA LEU A 107 -1.27 16.51 -21.94
C LEU A 107 0.02 17.00 -21.28
N LEU A 108 1.07 16.19 -21.31
CA LEU A 108 2.30 16.39 -20.54
C LEU A 108 3.43 16.95 -21.42
N ASN A 109 4.24 17.83 -20.83
CA ASN A 109 5.53 18.19 -21.42
C ASN A 109 6.59 17.10 -21.13
N ILE A 110 7.82 17.29 -21.62
CA ILE A 110 8.89 16.29 -21.50
C ILE A 110 9.25 16.01 -20.04
N GLU A 111 9.43 17.04 -19.21
CA GLU A 111 9.81 16.93 -17.80
C GLU A 111 8.71 16.27 -16.97
N GLU A 112 7.46 16.58 -17.26
CA GLU A 112 6.29 15.94 -16.66
C GLU A 112 6.19 14.46 -17.06
N LEU A 113 6.48 14.15 -18.33
CA LEU A 113 6.49 12.78 -18.84
C LEU A 113 7.63 11.95 -18.23
N GLU A 114 8.81 12.55 -17.99
CA GLU A 114 9.92 11.91 -17.27
C GLU A 114 9.47 11.43 -15.87
N SER A 115 8.70 12.26 -15.14
CA SER A 115 8.17 11.87 -13.84
C SER A 115 7.25 10.65 -13.93
N ILE A 116 6.40 10.58 -14.94
CA ILE A 116 5.48 9.44 -15.12
C ILE A 116 6.22 8.18 -15.57
N ILE A 117 7.18 8.32 -16.49
CA ILE A 117 8.01 7.17 -16.92
C ILE A 117 8.77 6.57 -15.73
N ALA A 118 9.36 7.42 -14.87
CA ALA A 118 10.08 6.97 -13.69
C ALA A 118 9.16 6.35 -12.64
N HIS A 119 7.92 6.86 -12.49
CA HIS A 119 6.88 6.28 -11.66
C HIS A 119 6.52 4.86 -12.11
N GLU A 120 6.30 4.63 -13.40
CA GLU A 120 6.01 3.29 -13.93
C GLU A 120 7.20 2.33 -13.77
N ILE A 121 8.43 2.82 -13.94
CA ILE A 121 9.66 2.05 -13.68
C ILE A 121 9.74 1.64 -12.21
N ALA A 122 9.30 2.49 -11.27
CA ALA A 122 9.26 2.15 -9.84
C ALA A 122 8.31 0.98 -9.57
N HIS A 123 7.15 0.92 -10.21
CA HIS A 123 6.24 -0.21 -10.08
C HIS A 123 6.89 -1.53 -10.50
N PHE A 124 7.68 -1.52 -11.58
CA PHE A 124 8.50 -2.67 -11.96
C PHE A 124 9.53 -3.00 -10.88
N TYR A 125 10.27 -2.00 -10.44
CA TYR A 125 11.40 -2.15 -9.54
C TYR A 125 10.99 -2.74 -8.19
N TYR A 126 9.90 -2.24 -7.62
CA TYR A 126 9.32 -2.71 -6.36
C TYR A 126 8.37 -3.90 -6.52
N GLN A 127 8.22 -4.41 -7.74
CA GLN A 127 7.39 -5.58 -8.07
C GLN A 127 5.92 -5.45 -7.64
N HIS A 128 5.34 -4.26 -7.78
CA HIS A 128 3.97 -3.99 -7.36
C HIS A 128 2.93 -4.82 -8.12
N SER A 129 3.24 -5.27 -9.35
CA SER A 129 2.39 -6.17 -10.14
C SER A 129 2.18 -7.55 -9.51
N LEU A 130 3.05 -7.94 -8.56
CA LEU A 130 2.93 -9.20 -7.82
C LEU A 130 1.95 -9.13 -6.66
N TYR A 131 1.49 -7.95 -6.28
CA TYR A 131 0.48 -7.81 -5.23
C TYR A 131 -0.85 -8.40 -5.69
N PRO A 132 -1.53 -9.17 -4.83
CA PRO A 132 -2.85 -9.70 -5.18
C PRO A 132 -3.81 -8.54 -5.49
N PRO A 133 -4.66 -8.66 -6.51
CA PRO A 133 -5.68 -7.67 -6.76
C PRO A 133 -6.71 -7.67 -5.64
N ILE A 134 -7.28 -6.51 -5.36
CA ILE A 134 -8.26 -6.30 -4.29
C ILE A 134 -9.49 -7.23 -4.45
N SER A 135 -9.82 -7.60 -5.69
CA SER A 135 -10.91 -8.54 -6.01
C SER A 135 -10.67 -9.96 -5.47
N GLU A 136 -9.44 -10.32 -5.13
CA GLU A 136 -9.09 -11.63 -4.56
C GLU A 136 -9.21 -11.67 -3.03
N ALA A 137 -9.40 -10.51 -2.39
CA ALA A 137 -9.57 -10.43 -0.94
C ALA A 137 -10.83 -11.19 -0.50
N LYS A 138 -10.65 -12.16 0.41
CA LYS A 138 -11.74 -12.98 0.94
C LYS A 138 -12.41 -12.35 2.15
N THR A 139 -11.72 -11.47 2.85
CA THR A 139 -12.22 -10.79 4.05
C THR A 139 -12.11 -9.29 3.90
N ARG A 140 -12.92 -8.55 4.68
CA ARG A 140 -12.86 -7.06 4.73
C ARG A 140 -11.45 -6.58 5.10
N ILE A 141 -10.78 -7.26 6.04
CA ILE A 141 -9.43 -6.88 6.51
C ILE A 141 -8.41 -7.08 5.42
N GLU A 142 -8.44 -8.23 4.78
CA GLU A 142 -7.56 -8.51 3.65
C GLU A 142 -7.74 -7.44 2.56
N LYS A 143 -8.99 -7.07 2.26
CA LYS A 143 -9.30 -5.99 1.33
C LYS A 143 -8.69 -4.65 1.77
N LEU A 144 -8.85 -4.27 3.03
CA LEU A 144 -8.31 -3.02 3.57
C LEU A 144 -6.78 -3.01 3.59
N ASN A 145 -6.15 -4.14 3.92
CA ASN A 145 -4.71 -4.29 3.87
C ASN A 145 -4.18 -4.14 2.44
N LEU A 146 -4.80 -4.80 1.45
CA LEU A 146 -4.42 -4.66 0.04
C LEU A 146 -4.60 -3.22 -0.47
N LEU A 147 -5.67 -2.53 -0.07
CA LEU A 147 -5.88 -1.12 -0.38
C LEU A 147 -4.77 -0.23 0.22
N ASN A 148 -4.36 -0.49 1.47
CA ASN A 148 -3.25 0.24 2.09
C ASN A 148 -1.94 0.02 1.35
N PHE A 149 -1.69 -1.21 0.89
CA PHE A 149 -0.52 -1.55 0.08
C PHE A 149 -0.53 -0.85 -1.27
N SER A 150 -1.65 -0.88 -1.99
CA SER A 150 -1.77 -0.14 -3.25
C SER A 150 -1.46 1.34 -3.05
N ARG A 151 -1.99 1.94 -1.98
CA ARG A 151 -1.70 3.35 -1.66
C ARG A 151 -0.24 3.59 -1.31
N ALA A 152 0.39 2.68 -0.59
CA ALA A 152 1.81 2.78 -0.24
C ALA A 152 2.71 2.63 -1.48
N ALA A 153 2.36 1.74 -2.40
CA ALA A 153 3.02 1.56 -3.68
C ALA A 153 3.04 2.84 -4.51
N GLU A 154 1.91 3.58 -4.55
CA GLU A 154 1.83 4.87 -5.24
C GLU A 154 2.77 5.93 -4.63
N ILE A 155 2.86 6.01 -3.31
CA ILE A 155 3.77 6.92 -2.62
C ILE A 155 5.25 6.59 -2.96
N SER A 156 5.60 5.30 -2.98
CA SER A 156 6.94 4.86 -3.38
C SER A 156 7.23 5.23 -4.84
N ALA A 157 6.27 4.97 -5.73
CA ALA A 157 6.41 5.27 -7.15
C ALA A 157 6.55 6.77 -7.43
N ASP A 158 5.79 7.62 -6.72
CA ASP A 158 5.90 9.08 -6.83
C ASP A 158 7.28 9.60 -6.43
N ARG A 159 7.89 9.07 -5.36
CA ARG A 159 9.25 9.42 -4.95
C ARG A 159 10.25 9.16 -6.07
N ILE A 160 10.16 7.99 -6.70
CA ILE A 160 11.02 7.63 -7.82
C ILE A 160 10.69 8.46 -9.08
N GLY A 161 9.41 8.77 -9.31
CA GLY A 161 8.97 9.68 -10.35
C GLY A 161 9.66 11.04 -10.24
N PHE A 162 9.67 11.63 -9.05
CA PHE A 162 10.38 12.88 -8.78
C PHE A 162 11.91 12.74 -8.94
N ILE A 163 12.52 11.67 -8.44
CA ILE A 163 13.95 11.44 -8.63
C ILE A 163 14.29 11.33 -10.11
N GLY A 164 13.45 10.64 -10.89
CA GLY A 164 13.65 10.43 -12.33
C GLY A 164 13.49 11.69 -13.16
N SER A 165 12.55 12.58 -12.83
CA SER A 165 12.42 13.89 -13.49
C SER A 165 13.45 14.91 -13.00
N ASN A 166 13.91 14.75 -11.75
CA ASN A 166 14.74 15.71 -11.03
C ASN A 166 14.10 17.12 -10.95
N ASP A 167 12.78 17.17 -11.06
CA ASP A 167 11.99 18.40 -11.01
C ASP A 167 10.71 18.17 -10.22
N LEU A 168 10.66 18.80 -9.01
CA LEU A 168 9.48 18.69 -8.14
C LEU A 168 8.27 19.37 -8.78
N GLU A 169 8.46 20.54 -9.39
CA GLU A 169 7.37 21.27 -10.01
C GLU A 169 6.77 20.46 -11.16
N ALA A 170 7.59 19.90 -12.05
CA ALA A 170 7.14 19.04 -13.14
C ALA A 170 6.34 17.82 -12.61
N SER A 171 6.82 17.16 -11.57
CA SER A 171 6.12 16.05 -10.96
C SER A 171 4.75 16.43 -10.38
N LEU A 172 4.66 17.58 -9.69
CA LEU A 172 3.40 18.10 -9.14
C LEU A 172 2.44 18.55 -10.25
N ARG A 173 2.98 19.17 -11.33
CA ARG A 173 2.19 19.57 -12.52
C ARG A 173 1.61 18.37 -13.23
N ALA A 174 2.41 17.30 -13.42
CA ALA A 174 1.93 16.04 -14.01
C ALA A 174 0.74 15.49 -13.22
N MET A 175 0.85 15.41 -11.89
CA MET A 175 -0.25 14.95 -11.03
C MET A 175 -1.50 15.81 -11.19
N LEU A 176 -1.37 17.14 -11.21
CA LEU A 176 -2.52 18.04 -11.37
C LEU A 176 -3.17 17.91 -12.75
N LYS A 177 -2.37 17.78 -13.81
CA LYS A 177 -2.86 17.56 -15.16
C LYS A 177 -3.58 16.23 -15.31
N ILE A 178 -3.01 15.15 -14.78
CA ILE A 178 -3.64 13.83 -14.79
C ILE A 178 -4.98 13.84 -14.05
N THR A 179 -5.02 14.51 -12.89
CA THR A 179 -6.25 14.62 -12.07
C THR A 179 -7.35 15.40 -12.78
N SER A 180 -6.99 16.51 -13.45
CA SER A 180 -7.96 17.42 -14.09
C SER A 180 -8.29 17.07 -15.54
N GLY A 181 -7.40 16.32 -16.22
CA GLY A 181 -7.48 16.08 -17.66
C GLY A 181 -7.19 17.30 -18.52
N LEU A 182 -6.67 18.40 -17.93
CA LEU A 182 -6.49 19.70 -18.60
C LEU A 182 -5.01 20.03 -18.81
N SER A 183 -4.71 20.68 -19.93
CA SER A 183 -3.38 21.18 -20.28
C SER A 183 -3.12 22.57 -19.69
N ASP A 184 -1.88 23.05 -19.81
CA ASP A 184 -1.41 24.38 -19.38
C ASP A 184 -2.28 25.55 -19.88
N LYS A 185 -2.98 25.35 -20.99
CA LYS A 185 -3.90 26.36 -21.53
C LYS A 185 -4.99 26.74 -20.53
N HIS A 186 -5.38 25.84 -19.64
CA HIS A 186 -6.50 25.99 -18.71
C HIS A 186 -6.07 25.99 -17.24
N LEU A 187 -4.85 25.62 -16.94
CA LEU A 187 -4.36 25.46 -15.57
C LEU A 187 -3.35 26.54 -15.20
N LYS A 188 -3.56 27.18 -14.07
CA LYS A 188 -2.54 27.95 -13.37
C LYS A 188 -2.05 27.14 -12.17
N PHE A 189 -0.74 26.92 -12.11
CA PHE A 189 -0.17 26.11 -11.05
C PHE A 189 -0.06 26.90 -9.76
N ASN A 190 -1.00 26.71 -8.88
CA ASN A 190 -0.97 27.19 -7.51
C ASN A 190 -1.19 25.99 -6.57
N PHE A 191 -0.08 25.33 -6.22
CA PHE A 191 -0.12 24.14 -5.37
C PHE A 191 -0.69 24.42 -3.98
N SER A 192 -0.46 25.63 -3.43
CA SER A 192 -1.04 25.99 -2.14
C SER A 192 -2.57 25.96 -2.19
N SER A 193 -3.17 26.63 -3.19
CA SER A 193 -4.62 26.62 -3.36
C SER A 193 -5.20 25.22 -3.61
N TYR A 194 -4.45 24.35 -4.30
CA TYR A 194 -4.89 22.96 -4.49
C TYR A 194 -4.81 22.16 -3.19
N LEU A 195 -3.73 22.34 -2.42
CA LEU A 195 -3.57 21.66 -1.13
C LEU A 195 -4.55 22.17 -0.05
N ASP A 196 -5.12 23.36 -0.20
CA ASP A 196 -6.18 23.85 0.71
C ASP A 196 -7.41 22.93 0.68
N GLN A 197 -7.68 22.24 -0.43
CA GLN A 197 -8.73 21.21 -0.50
C GLN A 197 -8.53 20.05 0.49
N LEU A 198 -7.29 19.80 0.97
CA LEU A 198 -7.05 18.83 2.05
C LEU A 198 -7.70 19.24 3.37
N ARG A 199 -7.84 20.55 3.63
CA ARG A 199 -8.53 21.05 4.81
C ARG A 199 -10.01 20.78 4.72
N GLU A 200 -10.60 21.04 3.55
CA GLU A 200 -12.01 20.74 3.29
C GLU A 200 -12.31 19.23 3.41
N LEU A 201 -11.43 18.38 2.85
CA LEU A 201 -11.56 16.93 2.97
C LEU A 201 -11.51 16.43 4.42
N LYS A 202 -10.70 17.05 5.29
CA LYS A 202 -10.61 16.68 6.72
C LYS A 202 -11.86 17.07 7.50
N GLU A 203 -12.60 18.09 7.06
CA GLU A 203 -13.86 18.52 7.67
C GLU A 203 -15.01 17.58 7.31
N VAL A 204 -14.95 16.92 6.15
CA VAL A 204 -15.93 15.91 5.72
C VAL A 204 -15.63 14.58 6.41
N LYS A 205 -16.05 14.44 7.68
CA LYS A 205 -15.86 13.20 8.44
C LYS A 205 -16.62 12.04 7.79
N GLY A 206 -15.92 10.92 7.57
CA GLY A 206 -16.55 9.62 7.27
C GLY A 206 -16.86 9.38 5.79
N ASN A 207 -16.10 9.92 4.87
CA ASN A 207 -16.22 9.56 3.46
C ASN A 207 -15.74 8.12 3.24
N LYS A 208 -16.67 7.16 3.37
CA LYS A 208 -16.41 5.73 3.21
C LYS A 208 -15.91 5.37 1.82
N ASP A 209 -16.23 6.17 0.81
CA ASP A 209 -15.82 5.91 -0.58
C ASP A 209 -14.30 6.08 -0.76
N LEU A 210 -13.69 7.04 -0.07
CA LEU A 210 -12.22 7.23 -0.10
C LEU A 210 -11.47 6.07 0.57
N MET A 211 -12.09 5.39 1.54
CA MET A 211 -11.50 4.23 2.19
C MET A 211 -11.33 3.04 1.23
N TYR A 212 -12.21 2.90 0.25
CA TYR A 212 -12.17 1.84 -0.75
C TYR A 212 -11.44 2.22 -2.04
N SER A 213 -10.85 3.42 -2.11
CA SER A 213 -10.02 3.81 -3.25
C SER A 213 -8.68 3.05 -3.25
N THR A 214 -8.30 2.52 -4.40
CA THR A 214 -7.03 1.84 -4.63
C THR A 214 -5.84 2.78 -4.61
N HIS A 215 -6.07 4.04 -4.97
CA HIS A 215 -5.05 5.08 -4.97
C HIS A 215 -5.30 6.06 -3.82
N PRO A 216 -4.25 6.59 -3.16
CA PRO A 216 -4.41 7.76 -2.32
C PRO A 216 -4.98 8.87 -3.20
N ASN A 217 -5.79 9.77 -2.63
CA ASN A 217 -6.16 10.95 -3.40
C ASN A 217 -4.89 11.73 -3.81
N PHE A 218 -4.92 12.36 -4.95
CA PHE A 218 -3.76 13.11 -5.47
C PHE A 218 -3.28 14.21 -4.52
N LEU A 219 -4.15 14.77 -3.70
CA LEU A 219 -3.80 15.77 -2.68
C LEU A 219 -2.82 15.19 -1.65
N ASN A 220 -3.08 13.98 -1.15
CA ASN A 220 -2.17 13.30 -0.22
C ASN A 220 -0.85 12.91 -0.90
N ARG A 221 -0.90 12.47 -2.16
CA ARG A 221 0.28 12.14 -2.95
C ARG A 221 1.16 13.36 -3.18
N MET A 222 0.59 14.49 -3.59
CA MET A 222 1.32 15.76 -3.76
C MET A 222 1.92 16.26 -2.45
N GLN A 223 1.18 16.21 -1.35
CA GLN A 223 1.68 16.59 -0.03
C GLN A 223 2.86 15.68 0.40
N ALA A 224 2.72 14.37 0.19
CA ALA A 224 3.77 13.40 0.49
C ALA A 224 5.05 13.67 -0.33
N LEU A 225 4.91 14.03 -1.60
CA LEU A 225 6.03 14.33 -2.47
C LEU A 225 6.74 15.63 -2.07
N ILE A 226 5.98 16.67 -1.69
CA ILE A 226 6.55 17.91 -1.16
C ILE A 226 7.35 17.64 0.13
N TRP A 227 6.83 16.83 1.06
CA TRP A 227 7.57 16.45 2.25
C TRP A 227 8.82 15.64 1.90
N PHE A 228 8.71 14.70 0.96
CA PHE A 228 9.86 13.92 0.51
C PHE A 228 10.98 14.79 -0.07
N SER A 229 10.67 15.82 -0.86
CA SER A 229 11.65 16.77 -1.38
C SER A 229 12.41 17.53 -0.29
N MET A 230 11.85 17.58 0.94
CA MET A 230 12.45 18.20 2.12
C MET A 230 13.25 17.20 2.98
N SER A 231 13.40 15.93 2.56
CA SER A 231 14.13 14.94 3.35
C SER A 231 15.63 15.20 3.32
N LYS A 232 16.28 14.86 4.44
CA LYS A 232 17.73 14.92 4.57
C LYS A 232 18.39 13.96 3.59
N GLU A 233 17.91 12.71 3.58
CA GLU A 233 18.46 11.62 2.79
C GLU A 233 18.41 11.91 1.29
N TYR A 234 17.30 12.50 0.78
CA TYR A 234 17.20 12.90 -0.61
C TYR A 234 18.18 14.07 -0.92
N ASN A 235 18.18 15.11 -0.09
CA ASN A 235 18.99 16.29 -0.34
C ASN A 235 20.50 16.00 -0.25
N ASP A 236 20.91 15.14 0.69
CA ASP A 236 22.30 14.69 0.84
C ASP A 236 22.71 13.79 -0.33
N GLN A 237 21.85 12.83 -0.73
CA GLN A 237 22.14 11.86 -1.79
C GLN A 237 22.31 12.53 -3.16
N TYR A 238 21.49 13.54 -3.46
CA TYR A 238 21.51 14.23 -4.76
C TYR A 238 22.23 15.57 -4.74
N ASN A 239 22.91 15.93 -3.63
CA ASN A 239 23.67 17.17 -3.48
C ASN A 239 22.89 18.40 -3.97
N THR A 240 21.62 18.52 -3.56
CA THR A 240 20.73 19.58 -4.06
C THR A 240 21.15 21.00 -3.64
N GLY A 241 22.15 21.12 -2.77
CA GLY A 241 22.54 22.39 -2.13
C GLY A 241 21.54 22.88 -1.06
N LYS A 242 20.46 22.13 -0.83
CA LYS A 242 19.47 22.46 0.20
C LYS A 242 19.70 21.60 1.44
N LYS A 243 19.53 22.20 2.62
CA LYS A 243 19.56 21.45 3.87
C LYS A 243 18.21 20.76 4.08
N GLY A 244 18.19 19.43 4.15
CA GLY A 244 16.99 18.68 4.47
C GLY A 244 16.44 19.03 5.86
N VAL A 245 15.11 19.11 5.98
CA VAL A 245 14.41 19.53 7.22
C VAL A 245 14.09 18.32 8.09
N TYR A 246 13.62 17.23 7.48
CA TYR A 246 13.18 16.01 8.17
C TYR A 246 13.95 14.80 7.68
N ASP A 247 14.12 13.81 8.54
CA ASP A 247 14.52 12.46 8.10
C ASP A 247 13.33 11.72 7.48
N LEU A 248 13.62 10.69 6.66
CA LEU A 248 12.59 9.89 5.96
C LEU A 248 11.59 9.25 6.91
N LYS A 249 12.04 8.79 8.09
CA LYS A 249 11.17 8.19 9.08
C LYS A 249 10.10 9.16 9.58
N THR A 250 10.52 10.40 9.86
CA THR A 250 9.59 11.48 10.26
C THR A 250 8.62 11.82 9.14
N ILE A 251 9.10 11.85 7.89
CA ILE A 251 8.26 12.10 6.72
C ILE A 251 7.23 10.98 6.57
N ASP A 252 7.64 9.71 6.67
CA ASP A 252 6.74 8.57 6.59
C ASP A 252 5.63 8.62 7.65
N GLN A 253 5.97 9.01 8.88
CA GLN A 253 4.97 9.21 9.94
C GLN A 253 3.98 10.34 9.61
N LYS A 254 4.44 11.46 9.07
CA LYS A 254 3.57 12.56 8.63
C LYS A 254 2.62 12.14 7.50
N ILE A 255 3.11 11.31 6.57
CA ILE A 255 2.29 10.75 5.49
C ILE A 255 1.22 9.82 6.07
N ASP A 256 1.60 8.91 6.97
CA ASP A 256 0.67 8.01 7.67
C ASP A 256 -0.45 8.81 8.36
N GLU A 257 -0.11 9.85 9.10
CA GLU A 257 -1.08 10.70 9.79
C GLU A 257 -2.00 11.45 8.81
N SER A 258 -1.44 11.98 7.71
CA SER A 258 -2.23 12.68 6.70
C SER A 258 -3.23 11.75 6.02
N ILE A 259 -2.82 10.53 5.66
CA ILE A 259 -3.69 9.52 5.05
C ILE A 259 -4.79 9.12 6.04
N LYS A 260 -4.45 8.86 7.30
CA LYS A 260 -5.42 8.53 8.35
C LYS A 260 -6.47 9.61 8.57
N ASN A 261 -6.07 10.87 8.53
CA ASN A 261 -6.98 12.01 8.71
C ASN A 261 -8.01 12.12 7.58
N VAL A 262 -7.72 11.63 6.39
CA VAL A 262 -8.63 11.67 5.22
C VAL A 262 -9.49 10.41 5.14
N ILE A 263 -8.88 9.24 5.34
CA ILE A 263 -9.56 7.94 5.17
C ILE A 263 -10.30 7.53 6.45
N GLY A 264 -9.88 8.05 7.61
CA GLY A 264 -10.39 7.64 8.92
C GLY A 264 -9.64 6.43 9.51
N ASP A 265 -9.83 6.21 10.80
CA ASP A 265 -9.17 5.15 11.57
C ASP A 265 -9.81 3.75 11.39
N GLU A 266 -10.71 3.54 10.42
CA GLU A 266 -11.47 2.28 10.32
C GLU A 266 -10.57 1.04 10.09
N VAL A 267 -9.41 1.21 9.45
CA VAL A 267 -8.46 0.09 9.28
C VAL A 267 -7.82 -0.26 10.62
N ASP A 268 -7.34 0.74 11.35
CA ASP A 268 -6.79 0.55 12.70
C ASP A 268 -7.87 0.09 13.67
N TYR A 269 -9.12 0.55 13.52
CA TYR A 269 -10.24 0.14 14.35
C TYR A 269 -10.64 -1.31 14.10
N SER A 270 -10.73 -1.73 12.83
CA SER A 270 -11.03 -3.11 12.45
C SER A 270 -9.94 -4.06 12.92
N ASN A 271 -8.66 -3.70 12.73
CA ASN A 271 -7.54 -4.49 13.22
C ASN A 271 -7.51 -4.57 14.75
N LYS A 272 -7.74 -3.46 15.46
CA LYS A 272 -7.86 -3.42 16.93
C LYS A 272 -9.02 -4.28 17.43
N GLU A 273 -10.16 -4.23 16.75
CA GLU A 273 -11.31 -5.07 17.11
C GLU A 273 -10.98 -6.55 16.99
N ILE A 274 -10.31 -6.99 15.89
CA ILE A 274 -9.92 -8.38 15.73
C ILE A 274 -8.81 -8.78 16.69
N VAL A 275 -7.81 -7.94 16.90
CA VAL A 275 -6.79 -8.16 17.93
C VAL A 275 -7.48 -8.38 19.29
N SER A 276 -8.41 -7.51 19.66
CA SER A 276 -9.16 -7.62 20.92
C SER A 276 -10.01 -8.89 20.99
N LYS A 277 -10.74 -9.23 19.93
CA LYS A 277 -11.52 -10.46 19.83
C LYS A 277 -10.64 -11.70 19.91
N THR A 278 -9.50 -11.69 19.21
CA THR A 278 -8.56 -12.81 19.21
C THR A 278 -7.93 -13.01 20.58
N LEU A 279 -7.54 -11.94 21.25
CA LEU A 279 -7.05 -12.00 22.63
C LEU A 279 -8.12 -12.54 23.58
N MET A 280 -9.34 -12.08 23.46
CA MET A 280 -10.45 -12.53 24.29
C MET A 280 -10.74 -14.03 24.11
N TRP A 281 -10.90 -14.48 22.86
CA TRP A 281 -11.22 -15.88 22.56
C TRP A 281 -10.02 -16.80 22.76
N GLY A 282 -8.80 -16.36 22.47
CA GLY A 282 -7.57 -17.07 22.77
C GLY A 282 -7.40 -17.28 24.28
N SER A 283 -7.73 -16.26 25.08
CA SER A 283 -7.74 -16.39 26.56
C SER A 283 -8.76 -17.42 27.03
N ILE A 284 -9.95 -17.45 26.45
CA ILE A 284 -11.00 -18.46 26.75
C ILE A 284 -10.50 -19.86 26.40
N TYR A 285 -9.85 -20.03 25.24
CA TYR A 285 -9.27 -21.29 24.84
C TYR A 285 -8.25 -21.79 25.85
N ILE A 286 -7.34 -20.93 26.30
CA ILE A 286 -6.33 -21.23 27.32
C ILE A 286 -7.00 -21.62 28.65
N PHE A 287 -7.95 -20.81 29.13
CA PHE A 287 -8.60 -21.05 30.41
C PHE A 287 -9.52 -22.27 30.44
N LEU A 288 -10.05 -22.68 29.30
CA LEU A 288 -10.89 -23.88 29.19
C LEU A 288 -10.09 -25.14 28.85
N SER A 289 -8.77 -25.10 28.81
CA SER A 289 -7.93 -26.27 28.46
C SER A 289 -8.15 -27.45 29.41
N ASP A 290 -8.44 -27.18 30.68
CA ASP A 290 -8.80 -28.20 31.70
C ASP A 290 -10.33 -28.40 31.87
N LYS A 291 -11.13 -27.86 30.95
CA LYS A 291 -12.60 -27.88 30.96
C LYS A 291 -13.25 -27.16 32.13
N LYS A 292 -12.52 -26.31 32.84
CA LYS A 292 -13.01 -25.51 33.95
C LYS A 292 -12.62 -24.04 33.75
N PHE A 293 -13.50 -23.13 34.11
CA PHE A 293 -13.21 -21.70 34.15
C PHE A 293 -13.21 -21.26 35.61
N SER A 294 -12.05 -21.37 36.26
CA SER A 294 -11.87 -21.15 37.68
C SER A 294 -12.16 -19.71 38.09
N LYS A 295 -12.45 -19.46 39.36
CA LYS A 295 -12.69 -18.08 39.88
C LYS A 295 -11.48 -17.16 39.62
N LYS A 296 -10.26 -17.67 39.75
CA LYS A 296 -9.03 -16.91 39.49
C LYS A 296 -8.93 -16.50 38.04
N GLU A 297 -9.22 -17.41 37.09
CA GLU A 297 -9.24 -17.12 35.67
C GLU A 297 -10.34 -16.14 35.27
N GLN A 298 -11.50 -16.22 35.92
CA GLN A 298 -12.59 -15.25 35.76
C GLN A 298 -12.17 -13.84 36.20
N GLU A 299 -11.41 -13.72 37.31
CA GLU A 299 -10.87 -12.45 37.78
C GLU A 299 -9.84 -11.88 36.80
N ILE A 300 -8.92 -12.72 36.30
CA ILE A 300 -7.94 -12.33 35.27
C ILE A 300 -8.67 -11.88 33.99
N PHE A 301 -9.66 -12.63 33.55
CA PHE A 301 -10.45 -12.29 32.37
C PHE A 301 -11.20 -10.98 32.55
N LYS A 302 -11.82 -10.79 33.72
CA LYS A 302 -12.53 -9.55 34.07
C LYS A 302 -11.60 -8.34 34.09
N LYS A 303 -10.38 -8.49 34.59
CA LYS A 303 -9.37 -7.42 34.61
C LYS A 303 -8.97 -7.00 33.20
N ASN A 304 -8.84 -7.95 32.27
CA ASN A 304 -8.37 -7.69 30.91
C ASN A 304 -9.49 -7.24 29.96
N PHE A 305 -10.71 -7.77 30.10
CA PHE A 305 -11.79 -7.60 29.13
C PHE A 305 -13.08 -6.95 29.72
N GLY A 306 -13.10 -6.69 31.03
CA GLY A 306 -14.19 -6.03 31.72
C GLY A 306 -15.33 -6.95 32.17
N ASP A 307 -16.15 -6.45 33.08
CA ASP A 307 -17.24 -7.20 33.74
C ASP A 307 -18.34 -7.66 32.78
N LYS A 308 -18.70 -6.78 31.82
CA LYS A 308 -19.73 -7.09 30.81
C LYS A 308 -19.34 -8.29 29.93
N ASN A 309 -18.11 -8.31 29.42
CA ASN A 309 -17.62 -9.42 28.59
C ASN A 309 -17.51 -10.71 29.41
N THR A 310 -17.06 -10.62 30.67
CA THR A 310 -16.98 -11.78 31.57
C THR A 310 -18.34 -12.41 31.79
N LYS A 311 -19.38 -11.61 32.12
CA LYS A 311 -20.74 -12.11 32.27
C LYS A 311 -21.28 -12.76 31.00
N SER A 312 -21.04 -12.15 29.83
CA SER A 312 -21.47 -12.67 28.53
C SER A 312 -20.82 -14.02 28.23
N ILE A 313 -19.50 -14.14 28.49
CA ILE A 313 -18.77 -15.39 28.25
C ILE A 313 -19.20 -16.49 29.21
N LEU A 314 -19.38 -16.21 30.50
CA LEU A 314 -19.91 -17.16 31.47
C LEU A 314 -21.27 -17.70 31.07
N SER A 315 -22.16 -16.82 30.59
CA SER A 315 -23.46 -17.24 30.06
C SER A 315 -23.32 -18.12 28.81
N LEU A 316 -22.43 -17.74 27.89
CA LEU A 316 -22.17 -18.49 26.66
C LEU A 316 -21.64 -19.91 26.94
N ILE A 317 -20.64 -20.04 27.84
CA ILE A 317 -20.06 -21.33 28.23
C ILE A 317 -21.10 -22.26 28.81
N LYS A 318 -22.07 -21.72 29.56
CA LYS A 318 -23.16 -22.55 30.15
C LYS A 318 -24.12 -23.13 29.13
N ILE A 319 -24.36 -22.45 28.01
CA ILE A 319 -25.39 -22.83 27.03
C ILE A 319 -24.79 -23.40 25.73
N SER A 320 -23.48 -23.27 25.52
CA SER A 320 -22.81 -23.68 24.28
C SER A 320 -22.07 -25.01 24.45
N SER A 321 -22.11 -25.85 23.41
CA SER A 321 -21.27 -27.05 23.38
C SER A 321 -19.79 -26.66 23.17
N ALA A 322 -18.87 -27.51 23.61
CA ALA A 322 -17.43 -27.33 23.36
C ALA A 322 -17.14 -27.18 21.85
N LYS A 323 -17.85 -27.93 21.00
CA LYS A 323 -17.73 -27.86 19.53
C LYS A 323 -18.12 -26.49 18.99
N SER A 324 -19.19 -25.85 19.51
CA SER A 324 -19.61 -24.54 19.04
C SER A 324 -18.68 -23.41 19.52
N ILE A 325 -18.02 -23.57 20.67
CA ILE A 325 -16.96 -22.67 21.15
C ILE A 325 -15.73 -22.80 20.26
N GLN A 326 -15.32 -24.04 19.93
CA GLN A 326 -14.19 -24.29 19.04
C GLN A 326 -14.39 -23.64 17.67
N VAL A 327 -15.55 -23.81 17.04
CA VAL A 327 -15.84 -23.18 15.74
C VAL A 327 -15.73 -21.66 15.79
N LYS A 328 -16.14 -21.03 16.91
CA LYS A 328 -15.96 -19.57 17.06
C LYS A 328 -14.50 -19.18 17.18
N ILE A 329 -13.71 -19.97 17.90
CA ILE A 329 -12.26 -19.74 18.02
C ILE A 329 -11.59 -19.89 16.68
N ASP A 330 -11.89 -20.94 15.93
CA ASP A 330 -11.31 -21.21 14.61
C ASP A 330 -11.60 -20.07 13.62
N ASN A 331 -12.84 -19.57 13.57
CA ASN A 331 -13.23 -18.44 12.73
C ASN A 331 -12.46 -17.17 13.07
N ILE A 332 -12.25 -16.89 14.36
CA ILE A 332 -11.53 -15.70 14.79
C ILE A 332 -10.03 -15.84 14.51
N LEU A 333 -9.47 -17.03 14.67
CA LEU A 333 -8.07 -17.30 14.31
C LEU A 333 -7.86 -17.18 12.80
N GLU A 334 -8.81 -17.59 11.99
CA GLU A 334 -8.77 -17.38 10.54
C GLU A 334 -8.77 -15.88 10.21
N GLU A 335 -9.63 -15.08 10.83
CA GLU A 335 -9.60 -13.62 10.68
C GLU A 335 -8.26 -13.02 11.14
N ALA A 336 -7.74 -13.45 12.28
CA ALA A 336 -6.46 -12.99 12.82
C ALA A 336 -5.26 -13.38 11.93
N SER A 337 -5.36 -14.49 11.21
CA SER A 337 -4.31 -14.93 10.26
C SER A 337 -4.08 -13.93 9.13
N LYS A 338 -5.05 -13.04 8.85
CA LYS A 338 -5.00 -12.00 7.82
C LYS A 338 -4.49 -10.65 8.34
N LEU A 339 -4.24 -10.51 9.64
CA LEU A 339 -3.66 -9.30 10.24
C LEU A 339 -2.20 -9.11 9.81
N LEU A 340 -1.71 -7.89 9.94
CA LEU A 340 -0.29 -7.56 9.77
C LEU A 340 0.58 -8.31 10.79
N ASN A 341 1.82 -8.62 10.44
CA ASN A 341 2.71 -9.38 11.31
C ASN A 341 2.90 -8.73 12.69
N LYS A 342 3.03 -7.39 12.75
CA LYS A 342 3.11 -6.66 14.04
C LYS A 342 1.93 -6.93 14.98
N ASP A 343 0.71 -7.05 14.43
CA ASP A 343 -0.50 -7.30 15.22
C ASP A 343 -0.58 -8.77 15.66
N LYS A 344 -0.10 -9.70 14.82
CA LYS A 344 0.04 -11.13 15.16
C LYS A 344 1.06 -11.34 16.28
N GLU A 345 2.23 -10.70 16.18
CA GLU A 345 3.26 -10.75 17.22
C GLU A 345 2.72 -10.23 18.55
N LYS A 346 1.96 -9.13 18.53
CA LYS A 346 1.29 -8.61 19.72
C LYS A 346 0.34 -9.63 20.34
N ILE A 347 -0.51 -10.28 19.51
CA ILE A 347 -1.43 -11.32 19.99
C ILE A 347 -0.66 -12.48 20.61
N ILE A 348 0.36 -13.00 19.93
CA ILE A 348 1.17 -14.12 20.40
C ILE A 348 1.85 -13.76 21.74
N ASN A 349 2.44 -12.57 21.84
CA ASN A 349 3.11 -12.13 23.06
C ASN A 349 2.15 -12.01 24.24
N GLU A 350 0.94 -11.46 24.04
CA GLU A 350 -0.05 -11.32 25.13
C GLU A 350 -0.62 -12.68 25.55
N LEU A 351 -0.94 -13.57 24.61
CA LEU A 351 -1.43 -14.91 24.92
C LEU A 351 -0.33 -15.77 25.61
N SER A 352 0.93 -15.62 25.19
CA SER A 352 2.07 -16.29 25.84
C SER A 352 2.27 -15.86 27.29
N LYS A 353 2.01 -14.58 27.62
CA LYS A 353 2.03 -14.11 29.01
C LYS A 353 0.93 -14.77 29.85
N LEU A 354 -0.28 -14.93 29.26
CA LEU A 354 -1.40 -15.60 29.93
C LEU A 354 -1.10 -17.09 30.19
N LEU A 355 -0.52 -17.79 29.22
CA LEU A 355 -0.08 -19.18 29.38
C LEU A 355 0.86 -19.33 30.57
N LYS A 356 1.88 -18.47 30.72
CA LYS A 356 2.81 -18.53 31.87
C LYS A 356 2.14 -18.33 33.22
N VAL A 357 1.04 -17.57 33.26
CA VAL A 357 0.25 -17.37 34.50
C VAL A 357 -0.55 -18.63 34.85
N VAL A 358 -1.06 -19.35 33.84
CA VAL A 358 -1.83 -20.58 34.00
C VAL A 358 -0.92 -21.77 34.28
N ASP A 359 0.26 -21.87 33.61
CA ASP A 359 1.27 -22.91 33.85
C ASP A 359 1.81 -22.91 35.29
N GLY A 360 1.89 -21.73 35.91
CA GLY A 360 2.26 -21.61 37.33
C GLY A 360 1.31 -22.35 38.29
N ASP A 361 0.13 -22.79 37.79
CA ASP A 361 -0.85 -23.56 38.57
C ASP A 361 -0.87 -25.07 38.22
N GLN A 362 0.15 -25.65 37.55
CA GLN A 362 0.28 -27.06 37.14
C GLN A 362 -0.82 -27.58 36.17
N LYS A 363 -1.47 -26.73 35.38
CA LYS A 363 -2.64 -27.08 34.57
C LYS A 363 -2.36 -27.41 33.09
N VAL A 364 -1.15 -27.19 32.58
CA VAL A 364 -0.81 -27.36 31.15
C VAL A 364 0.32 -28.37 30.92
N ALA A 365 0.57 -29.26 31.87
CA ALA A 365 1.59 -30.29 31.79
C ALA A 365 1.05 -31.71 31.48
N ASN A 366 -0.05 -31.79 30.69
CA ASN A 366 -0.51 -33.07 30.11
C ASN A 366 -1.10 -32.86 28.73
#